data_0490a857bf8e1e3cbdd6778abeb52882
#
_entry.id   0490a857bf8e1e3cbdd6778abeb52882
#
_cell.length_a   1.000
_cell.length_b   1.000
_cell.length_c   1.000
_cell.angle_alpha   90.00
_cell.angle_beta   90.00
_cell.angle_gamma   90.00
#
_symmetry.space_group_name_H-M   'P 1'
#
loop_
_entity.id
_entity.type
_entity.pdbx_description
1 polymer ?
#
loop_
_entity_poly.entity_id
_entity_poly.type
_entity_poly.pdbx_seq_one_letter_code
_entity_poly.pdbx_strand_id
1 'polypeptide(L)'
;MKIQLRTIAHARSGDKGDTANVGLIALRDEVYPLLVREVTSARVKEHFEGICKGEVERFELPNLGALNFLLPGILAGGASRSLRTDAQGKTLGQAILEMKLTITKRDWVRLKLPVRSRPG
;
A
#
# COMPACT_ATOMS: atom_id res chain seq x y z
N MET A 1 -13.95 -11.33 -4.43
CA MET A 1 -14.34 -10.01 -3.97
C MET A 1 -13.18 -9.07 -3.92
N LYS A 2 -13.41 -7.83 -4.19
CA LYS A 2 -12.34 -6.85 -4.14
C LYS A 2 -12.58 -5.81 -3.10
N ILE A 3 -11.51 -5.43 -2.39
CA ILE A 3 -11.59 -4.34 -1.43
C ILE A 3 -10.41 -3.43 -1.66
N GLN A 4 -10.56 -2.19 -1.25
CA GLN A 4 -9.43 -1.27 -1.32
C GLN A 4 -8.62 -1.47 -0.06
N LEU A 5 -7.33 -1.28 -0.18
CA LEU A 5 -6.42 -1.49 0.93
C LEU A 5 -6.79 -0.62 2.13
N ARG A 6 -7.35 0.54 1.88
CA ARG A 6 -7.74 1.44 2.98
C ARG A 6 -8.78 0.81 3.92
N THR A 7 -9.49 -0.20 3.46
CA THR A 7 -10.49 -0.86 4.28
C THR A 7 -9.86 -1.60 5.44
N ILE A 8 -8.64 -2.07 5.27
CA ILE A 8 -8.00 -2.94 6.26
C ILE A 8 -6.67 -2.43 6.78
N ALA A 9 -6.21 -1.29 6.29
CA ALA A 9 -4.90 -0.78 6.69
C ALA A 9 -4.85 0.72 6.61
N HIS A 10 -3.88 1.30 7.31
CA HIS A 10 -3.58 2.70 7.10
C HIS A 10 -2.10 2.78 6.74
N ALA A 11 -1.64 3.91 6.32
CA ALA A 11 -0.30 4.03 5.77
C ALA A 11 0.36 5.33 6.15
N ARG A 12 1.69 5.32 6.12
CA ARG A 12 2.49 6.50 6.35
C ARG A 12 3.55 6.50 5.30
N SER A 13 4.01 7.64 4.89
CA SER A 13 5.08 7.70 3.92
C SER A 13 6.05 8.79 4.26
N GLY A 14 7.28 8.63 3.81
CA GLY A 14 8.34 9.61 3.99
C GLY A 14 9.32 9.45 2.88
N ASP A 15 10.36 10.26 2.89
CA ASP A 15 11.36 10.13 1.85
C ASP A 15 12.73 10.47 2.38
N LYS A 16 13.73 10.04 1.64
CA LYS A 16 15.08 10.30 1.96
C LYS A 16 15.76 10.31 0.64
N GLY A 17 16.12 11.46 0.14
CA GLY A 17 16.74 11.58 -1.17
C GLY A 17 15.77 11.13 -2.24
N ASP A 18 16.18 10.19 -3.04
CA ASP A 18 15.32 9.71 -4.12
C ASP A 18 14.66 8.38 -3.77
N THR A 19 14.63 8.02 -2.51
CA THR A 19 13.97 6.80 -2.09
C THR A 19 12.81 7.15 -1.19
N ALA A 20 11.66 6.62 -1.49
CA ALA A 20 10.50 6.83 -0.65
C ALA A 20 10.28 5.62 0.23
N ASN A 21 9.67 5.85 1.37
CA ASN A 21 9.41 4.82 2.34
C ASN A 21 7.91 4.83 2.60
N VAL A 22 7.27 3.71 2.48
CA VAL A 22 5.83 3.61 2.72
C VAL A 22 5.60 2.51 3.74
N GLY A 23 5.02 2.87 4.87
CA GLY A 23 4.66 1.89 5.89
C GLY A 23 3.18 1.61 5.81
N LEU A 24 2.81 0.34 5.84
CA LEU A 24 1.43 -0.07 5.74
C LEU A 24 1.11 -0.83 7.01
N ILE A 25 0.16 -0.35 7.79
CA ILE A 25 -0.13 -0.91 9.09
C ILE A 25 -1.54 -1.49 9.11
N ALA A 26 -1.66 -2.76 9.53
CA ALA A 26 -2.96 -3.40 9.60
C ALA A 26 -3.81 -2.72 10.65
N LEU A 27 -5.09 -2.52 10.37
CA LEU A 27 -5.98 -1.91 11.33
C LEU A 27 -6.31 -2.86 12.46
N ARG A 28 -6.20 -4.15 12.24
CA ARG A 28 -6.41 -5.15 13.27
C ARG A 28 -5.38 -6.24 13.07
N ASP A 29 -4.95 -6.85 14.16
CA ASP A 29 -3.93 -7.89 14.08
C ASP A 29 -4.34 -9.04 13.16
N GLU A 30 -5.59 -9.42 13.17
CA GLU A 30 -6.00 -10.56 12.37
C GLU A 30 -5.96 -10.28 10.88
N VAL A 31 -5.82 -9.02 10.48
CA VAL A 31 -5.74 -8.68 9.07
C VAL A 31 -4.31 -8.76 8.57
N TYR A 32 -3.33 -8.71 9.47
CA TYR A 32 -1.93 -8.69 9.05
C TYR A 32 -1.55 -9.84 8.11
N PRO A 33 -1.96 -11.10 8.41
CA PRO A 33 -1.60 -12.17 7.48
C PRO A 33 -2.14 -11.96 6.07
N LEU A 34 -3.29 -11.31 5.94
CA LEU A 34 -3.83 -11.02 4.63
C LEU A 34 -2.94 -10.01 3.92
N LEU A 35 -2.44 -9.00 4.64
CA LEU A 35 -1.54 -8.03 4.04
C LEU A 35 -0.26 -8.72 3.58
N VAL A 36 0.29 -9.60 4.41
CA VAL A 36 1.53 -10.29 4.07
C VAL A 36 1.34 -11.11 2.80
N ARG A 37 0.20 -11.75 2.68
CA ARG A 37 -0.05 -12.60 1.53
C ARG A 37 -0.32 -11.79 0.26
N GLU A 38 -1.11 -10.72 0.37
CA GLU A 38 -1.56 -10.02 -0.82
C GLU A 38 -0.75 -8.81 -1.24
N VAL A 39 -0.10 -8.13 -0.31
CA VAL A 39 0.60 -6.90 -0.67
C VAL A 39 2.09 -7.22 -0.83
N THR A 40 2.42 -7.78 -1.98
CA THR A 40 3.79 -8.17 -2.26
C THR A 40 4.56 -7.00 -2.87
N SER A 41 5.88 -7.11 -2.89
CA SER A 41 6.69 -6.05 -3.50
C SER A 41 6.35 -5.91 -4.98
N ALA A 42 6.04 -7.03 -5.65
CA ALA A 42 5.69 -6.97 -7.06
C ALA A 42 4.39 -6.20 -7.27
N ARG A 43 3.41 -6.39 -6.41
CA ARG A 43 2.15 -5.67 -6.56
C ARG A 43 2.32 -4.19 -6.26
N VAL A 44 3.17 -3.86 -5.30
CA VAL A 44 3.43 -2.46 -5.00
C VAL A 44 4.15 -1.80 -6.16
N LYS A 45 5.11 -2.51 -6.75
CA LYS A 45 5.82 -1.96 -7.88
C LYS A 45 4.87 -1.74 -9.05
N GLU A 46 3.97 -2.66 -9.27
CA GLU A 46 3.01 -2.52 -10.34
C GLU A 46 2.07 -1.34 -10.08
N HIS A 47 1.67 -1.16 -8.84
CA HIS A 47 0.78 -0.07 -8.48
C HIS A 47 1.43 1.29 -8.74
N PHE A 48 2.74 1.38 -8.55
CA PHE A 48 3.46 2.62 -8.78
C PHE A 48 4.25 2.57 -10.10
N GLU A 49 3.82 1.74 -11.03
CA GLU A 49 4.51 1.62 -12.28
C GLU A 49 4.56 2.95 -12.98
N GLY A 50 5.66 3.28 -13.57
CA GLY A 50 5.83 4.54 -14.26
C GLY A 50 6.46 5.60 -13.39
N ILE A 51 6.41 5.44 -12.08
CA ILE A 51 7.04 6.41 -11.22
C ILE A 51 8.07 5.79 -10.30
N CYS A 52 8.06 4.49 -10.09
CA CYS A 52 9.07 3.83 -9.29
C CYS A 52 10.05 3.17 -10.24
N LYS A 53 11.30 3.65 -10.27
CA LYS A 53 12.25 3.15 -11.22
C LYS A 53 13.09 1.98 -10.76
N GLY A 54 13.17 1.72 -9.50
CA GLY A 54 13.99 0.62 -9.02
C GLY A 54 13.14 -0.51 -8.51
N GLU A 55 13.80 -1.49 -7.91
CA GLU A 55 13.08 -2.62 -7.36
C GLU A 55 12.51 -2.25 -6.01
N VAL A 56 11.27 -2.59 -5.77
CA VAL A 56 10.65 -2.32 -4.49
C VAL A 56 11.09 -3.37 -3.50
N GLU A 57 11.52 -2.94 -2.31
CA GLU A 57 11.88 -3.87 -1.25
C GLU A 57 10.79 -3.87 -0.21
N ARG A 58 10.48 -5.03 0.31
CA ARG A 58 9.43 -5.17 1.31
C ARG A 58 10.02 -5.75 2.58
N PHE A 59 9.69 -5.16 3.71
CA PHE A 59 10.14 -5.64 5.01
C PHE A 59 8.91 -5.94 5.85
N GLU A 60 8.91 -7.09 6.51
CA GLU A 60 7.81 -7.48 7.37
C GLU A 60 8.13 -7.07 8.80
N LEU A 61 7.20 -6.43 9.46
CA LEU A 61 7.36 -5.99 10.83
C LEU A 61 6.21 -6.56 11.64
N PRO A 62 6.24 -7.87 11.89
CA PRO A 62 5.09 -8.53 12.51
C PRO A 62 4.75 -8.02 13.91
N ASN A 63 5.74 -7.58 14.67
CA ASN A 63 5.45 -7.07 16.01
C ASN A 63 4.63 -5.78 15.94
N LEU A 64 4.66 -5.10 14.81
CA LEU A 64 3.90 -3.88 14.65
C LEU A 64 2.69 -4.08 13.76
N GLY A 65 2.48 -5.29 13.28
CA GLY A 65 1.40 -5.54 12.34
C GLY A 65 1.57 -4.72 11.08
N ALA A 66 2.81 -4.57 10.61
CA ALA A 66 3.10 -3.66 9.52
C ALA A 66 4.03 -4.25 8.47
N LEU A 67 3.97 -3.67 7.29
CA LEU A 67 4.91 -3.94 6.22
C LEU A 67 5.52 -2.60 5.88
N ASN A 68 6.79 -2.60 5.51
CA ASN A 68 7.44 -1.38 5.09
C ASN A 68 8.02 -1.59 3.70
N PHE A 69 7.79 -0.63 2.82
CA PHE A 69 8.27 -0.72 1.45
C PHE A 69 9.23 0.41 1.16
N LEU A 70 10.34 0.08 0.50
CA LEU A 70 11.26 1.08 0.02
C LEU A 70 11.09 1.15 -1.49
N LEU A 71 10.86 2.35 -1.99
CA LEU A 71 10.64 2.56 -3.42
C LEU A 71 11.74 3.46 -3.95
N PRO A 72 12.82 2.87 -4.46
CA PRO A 72 13.93 3.67 -4.95
C PRO A 72 13.60 4.32 -6.27
N GLY A 73 14.17 5.47 -6.48
CA GLY A 73 14.00 6.17 -7.74
C GLY A 73 12.64 6.83 -7.93
N ILE A 74 11.79 6.78 -6.91
CA ILE A 74 10.48 7.31 -7.09
C ILE A 74 10.46 8.83 -6.99
N LEU A 75 11.40 9.42 -6.33
CA LEU A 75 11.45 10.86 -6.20
C LEU A 75 12.40 11.52 -7.17
N ALA A 76 12.92 10.77 -8.11
CA ALA A 76 13.91 11.31 -9.02
C ALA A 76 13.27 11.96 -10.22
N GLY A 77 13.80 13.09 -10.61
CA GLY A 77 13.43 13.72 -11.88
C GLY A 77 11.95 13.99 -12.04
N GLY A 78 11.52 13.83 -13.23
CA GLY A 78 10.14 14.12 -13.55
C GLY A 78 9.12 13.28 -12.86
N ALA A 79 9.50 12.04 -12.52
CA ALA A 79 8.57 11.16 -11.87
C ALA A 79 8.17 11.75 -10.52
N SER A 80 9.14 12.28 -9.83
CA SER A 80 8.87 12.88 -8.55
C SER A 80 7.95 14.07 -8.68
N ARG A 81 8.20 14.89 -9.68
CA ARG A 81 7.39 16.04 -9.88
C ARG A 81 5.96 15.67 -10.24
N SER A 82 5.83 14.70 -11.10
CA SER A 82 4.53 14.25 -11.53
C SER A 82 3.76 13.70 -10.36
N LEU A 83 4.43 12.94 -9.51
CA LEU A 83 3.77 12.38 -8.35
C LEU A 83 3.28 13.47 -7.43
N ARG A 84 4.09 14.48 -7.20
CA ARG A 84 3.65 15.54 -6.32
C ARG A 84 2.48 16.30 -6.89
N THR A 85 2.46 16.47 -8.18
CA THR A 85 1.38 17.20 -8.81
C THR A 85 0.10 16.41 -8.71
N ASP A 86 0.16 15.14 -9.01
CA ASP A 86 -1.02 14.33 -8.94
C ASP A 86 -1.51 14.21 -7.54
N ALA A 87 -0.62 14.27 -6.61
CA ALA A 87 -1.01 14.07 -5.27
C ALA A 87 -1.35 15.31 -4.54
N GLN A 88 -1.57 16.43 -5.18
CA GLN A 88 -1.91 17.58 -4.51
C GLN A 88 -2.61 17.21 -3.32
N GLY A 89 -2.03 17.16 -2.23
CA GLY A 89 -2.62 16.78 -1.01
C GLY A 89 -2.71 15.29 -0.81
N LYS A 90 -2.04 14.53 -1.65
CA LYS A 90 -2.07 13.08 -1.51
C LYS A 90 -0.64 12.59 -1.40
N THR A 91 -0.33 11.83 -0.38
CA THR A 91 1.00 11.29 -0.19
C THR A 91 1.07 9.91 -0.83
N LEU A 92 2.28 9.34 -0.86
CA LEU A 92 2.44 7.98 -1.35
C LEU A 92 1.68 7.00 -0.46
N GLY A 93 1.59 7.28 0.84
CA GLY A 93 0.82 6.44 1.73
C GLY A 93 -0.65 6.45 1.35
N GLN A 94 -1.18 7.61 1.00
CA GLN A 94 -2.56 7.68 0.59
C GLN A 94 -2.75 6.99 -0.75
N ALA A 95 -1.77 7.08 -1.63
CA ALA A 95 -1.87 6.44 -2.94
C ALA A 95 -1.86 4.92 -2.83
N ILE A 96 -1.05 4.36 -1.92
CA ILE A 96 -1.01 2.91 -1.80
C ILE A 96 -2.34 2.38 -1.28
N LEU A 97 -3.06 3.16 -0.49
CA LEU A 97 -4.33 2.72 0.06
C LEU A 97 -5.43 2.60 -0.99
N GLU A 98 -5.17 3.08 -2.19
CA GLU A 98 -6.12 2.93 -3.28
C GLU A 98 -5.96 1.59 -3.98
N MET A 99 -4.91 0.84 -3.64
CA MET A 99 -4.69 -0.46 -4.25
C MET A 99 -5.86 -1.37 -3.92
N LYS A 100 -6.28 -2.16 -4.89
CA LYS A 100 -7.37 -3.09 -4.67
C LYS A 100 -6.83 -4.49 -4.49
N LEU A 101 -7.39 -5.19 -3.55
CA LEU A 101 -7.00 -6.57 -3.28
C LEU A 101 -8.17 -7.48 -3.59
N THR A 102 -7.85 -8.66 -4.12
CA THR A 102 -8.86 -9.68 -4.36
C THR A 102 -8.80 -10.62 -3.17
N ILE A 103 -9.91 -10.80 -2.47
CA ILE A 103 -9.93 -11.69 -1.32
C ILE A 103 -11.02 -12.70 -1.52
N THR A 104 -10.92 -13.80 -0.80
CA THR A 104 -11.92 -14.85 -0.91
C THR A 104 -13.10 -14.52 -0.02
N LYS A 105 -14.22 -15.15 -0.29
CA LYS A 105 -15.38 -14.98 0.54
C LYS A 105 -15.08 -15.48 1.94
N ARG A 106 -14.28 -16.52 2.06
CA ARG A 106 -13.88 -17.03 3.35
C ARG A 106 -13.14 -15.98 4.17
N ASP A 107 -12.21 -15.25 3.54
CA ASP A 107 -11.48 -14.21 4.23
C ASP A 107 -12.43 -13.10 4.66
N TRP A 108 -13.36 -12.76 3.80
CA TRP A 108 -14.30 -11.71 4.10
C TRP A 108 -15.08 -12.05 5.37
N VAL A 109 -15.58 -13.24 5.46
CA VAL A 109 -16.37 -13.67 6.59
C VAL A 109 -15.51 -13.84 7.83
N ARG A 110 -14.37 -14.52 7.68
CA ARG A 110 -13.51 -14.79 8.80
C ARG A 110 -12.98 -13.53 9.47
N LEU A 111 -12.65 -12.54 8.67
CA LEU A 111 -12.09 -11.31 9.18
C LEU A 111 -13.17 -10.29 9.53
N LYS A 112 -14.43 -10.63 9.29
CA LYS A 112 -15.53 -9.73 9.58
C LYS A 112 -15.32 -8.37 8.95
N LEU A 113 -14.99 -8.38 7.68
CA LEU A 113 -14.74 -7.12 6.97
C LEU A 113 -16.06 -6.41 6.72
N PRO A 114 -16.01 -5.09 6.55
CA PRO A 114 -17.24 -4.32 6.36
C PRO A 114 -17.99 -4.74 5.11
N VAL A 115 -19.27 -4.62 5.15
CA VAL A 115 -20.05 -4.93 3.99
C VAL A 115 -19.79 -3.89 2.95
N ARG A 116 -19.70 -4.25 1.66
CA ARG A 116 -19.38 -3.34 0.71
C ARG A 116 -20.39 -2.46 0.55
N SER A 117 -20.44 -1.49 0.84
CA SER A 117 -21.41 -0.61 0.89
C SER A 117 -21.68 -0.08 -0.27
N ARG A 118 -21.32 0.33 -0.76
CA ARG A 118 -21.69 1.00 -1.70
C ARG A 118 -20.72 1.37 -2.38
N PRO A 119 -20.78 1.47 -3.31
CA PRO A 119 -19.84 1.87 -4.11
C PRO A 119 -19.66 3.18 -3.80
N GLY A 120 -19.45 3.55 -3.39
CA GLY A 120 -19.42 4.86 -3.15
C GLY A 120 -18.59 5.33 -3.22
#